data_9bf6eecc69d92b1e09aa87f6c281f3fd
#
_entry.id   9bf6eecc69d92b1e09aa87f6c281f3fd
#
_cell.length_a   1.000
_cell.length_b   1.000
_cell.length_c   1.000
_cell.angle_alpha   90.00
_cell.angle_beta   90.00
_cell.angle_gamma   90.00
#
_symmetry.space_group_name_H-M   'P 1'
#
loop_
_entity.id
_entity.type
_entity.pdbx_description
1 polymer ?
#
loop_
_entity_poly.entity_id
_entity_poly.type
_entity_poly.pdbx_seq_one_letter_code
_entity_poly.pdbx_strand_id
1 'polypeptide(L)'
;MFTVPILIGSLFAMIAAAIHVVIFVLESFRWNLPQTWRIFGIRSQEDANRTEFLAYNQGFYNLFLAIGAALGALFHFENTVAAFTLTLFACSSMVLAAVVLVTASPSSLRPALIQGVPPLAAVISTVVGILAIP
;
A
#
# COMPACT_ATOMS: atom_id res chain seq x y z
N MET A 1 16.66 -4.34 -21.12
CA MET A 1 17.19 -3.02 -20.71
C MET A 1 16.12 -2.33 -19.88
N PHE A 2 16.43 -1.96 -18.65
CA PHE A 2 15.42 -1.29 -17.79
C PHE A 2 15.27 0.15 -18.24
N THR A 3 14.04 0.55 -18.54
CA THR A 3 13.74 1.95 -18.83
C THR A 3 13.69 2.76 -17.53
N VAL A 4 14.03 4.05 -17.59
CA VAL A 4 13.96 4.95 -16.43
C VAL A 4 12.59 4.88 -15.72
N PRO A 5 11.46 4.86 -16.42
CA PRO A 5 10.15 4.70 -15.79
C PRO A 5 10.00 3.43 -14.96
N ILE A 6 10.57 2.29 -15.36
CA ILE A 6 10.53 1.04 -14.59
C ILE A 6 11.26 1.21 -13.26
N LEU A 7 12.43 1.84 -13.27
CA LEU A 7 13.18 2.10 -12.02
C LEU A 7 12.43 3.04 -11.09
N ILE A 8 11.78 4.07 -11.63
CA ILE A 8 10.91 4.97 -10.86
C ILE A 8 9.73 4.19 -10.28
N GLY A 9 9.11 3.31 -11.07
CA GLY A 9 8.02 2.44 -10.62
C GLY A 9 8.44 1.55 -9.46
N SER A 10 9.62 0.92 -9.54
CA SER A 10 10.17 0.09 -8.46
C SER A 10 10.46 0.90 -7.19
N LEU A 11 10.99 2.11 -7.32
CA LEU A 11 11.22 3.01 -6.18
C LEU A 11 9.90 3.33 -5.46
N PHE A 12 8.87 3.72 -6.21
CA PHE A 12 7.57 4.02 -5.61
C PHE A 12 6.86 2.79 -5.05
N ALA A 13 7.05 1.61 -5.63
CA ALA A 13 6.56 0.35 -5.09
C ALA A 13 7.23 0.03 -3.73
N MET A 14 8.53 0.28 -3.59
CA MET A 14 9.23 0.13 -2.30
C MET A 14 8.75 1.14 -1.26
N ILE A 15 8.50 2.39 -1.64
CA ILE A 15 7.91 3.40 -0.75
C ILE A 15 6.51 2.97 -0.31
N ALA A 16 5.67 2.50 -1.24
CA ALA A 16 4.35 1.97 -0.93
C ALA A 16 4.42 0.77 0.03
N ALA A 17 5.34 -0.17 -0.20
CA ALA A 17 5.58 -1.30 0.68
C ALA A 17 5.95 -0.85 2.10
N ALA A 18 6.88 0.10 2.23
CA ALA A 18 7.29 0.63 3.54
C ALA A 18 6.12 1.28 4.31
N ILE A 19 5.29 2.07 3.63
CA ILE A 19 4.09 2.68 4.23
C ILE A 19 3.12 1.58 4.71
N HIS A 20 2.87 0.55 3.92
CA HIS A 20 1.95 -0.54 4.27
C HIS A 20 2.50 -1.42 5.41
N VAL A 21 3.83 -1.58 5.53
CA VAL A 21 4.44 -2.20 6.73
C VAL A 21 4.19 -1.34 7.97
N VAL A 22 4.29 -0.02 7.88
CA VAL A 22 3.95 0.87 9.00
C VAL A 22 2.48 0.73 9.38
N ILE A 23 1.56 0.71 8.41
CA ILE A 23 0.13 0.51 8.66
C ILE A 23 -0.09 -0.86 9.34
N PHE A 24 0.53 -1.93 8.86
CA PHE A 24 0.50 -3.24 9.51
C PHE A 24 0.88 -3.18 10.98
N VAL A 25 1.99 -2.52 11.31
CA VAL A 25 2.43 -2.40 12.72
C VAL A 25 1.43 -1.61 13.55
N LEU A 26 0.88 -0.52 13.01
CA LEU A 26 -0.12 0.29 13.70
C LEU A 26 -1.41 -0.49 13.95
N GLU A 27 -1.94 -1.17 12.94
CA GLU A 27 -3.20 -1.89 13.02
C GLU A 27 -3.09 -3.19 13.82
N SER A 28 -2.00 -3.94 13.67
CA SER A 28 -1.88 -5.27 14.30
C SER A 28 -1.28 -5.26 15.70
N PHE A 29 -0.43 -4.28 16.02
CA PHE A 29 0.31 -4.29 17.31
C PHE A 29 0.15 -3.02 18.14
N ARG A 30 -0.32 -1.93 17.55
CA ARG A 30 -0.43 -0.63 18.24
C ARG A 30 -1.84 -0.04 18.23
N TRP A 31 -2.82 -0.84 17.85
CA TRP A 31 -4.20 -0.38 17.69
C TRP A 31 -4.77 0.27 18.94
N ASN A 32 -4.52 -0.29 20.11
CA ASN A 32 -5.09 0.18 21.39
C ASN A 32 -4.49 1.49 21.90
N LEU A 33 -3.49 2.06 21.24
CA LEU A 33 -2.92 3.35 21.60
C LEU A 33 -3.78 4.50 21.07
N PRO A 34 -4.17 5.50 21.90
CA PRO A 34 -4.98 6.63 21.46
C PRO A 34 -4.43 7.39 20.26
N GLN A 35 -3.11 7.53 20.16
CA GLN A 35 -2.47 8.15 19.01
C GLN A 35 -2.61 7.32 17.73
N THR A 36 -2.79 5.99 17.83
CA THR A 36 -2.95 5.11 16.67
C THR A 36 -4.38 5.13 16.17
N TRP A 37 -5.36 4.74 16.97
CA TRP A 37 -6.73 4.61 16.50
C TRP A 37 -7.34 5.95 16.04
N ARG A 38 -6.86 7.10 16.54
CA ARG A 38 -7.26 8.42 16.05
C ARG A 38 -6.85 8.68 14.61
N ILE A 39 -5.69 8.13 14.17
CA ILE A 39 -5.25 8.23 12.77
C ILE A 39 -6.27 7.58 11.84
N PHE A 40 -6.91 6.49 12.30
CA PHE A 40 -7.92 5.74 11.54
C PHE A 40 -9.36 6.27 11.76
N GLY A 41 -9.52 7.43 12.40
CA GLY A 41 -10.83 8.08 12.56
C GLY A 41 -11.70 7.50 13.66
N ILE A 42 -11.18 6.61 14.51
CA ILE A 42 -11.87 6.10 15.71
C ILE A 42 -11.93 7.21 16.75
N ARG A 43 -13.05 7.30 17.47
CA ARG A 43 -13.36 8.43 18.35
C ARG A 43 -13.26 8.12 19.84
N SER A 44 -13.29 6.85 20.21
CA SER A 44 -13.26 6.42 21.61
C SER A 44 -12.42 5.17 21.78
N GLN A 45 -11.93 4.95 23.00
CA GLN A 45 -11.24 3.71 23.36
C GLN A 45 -12.18 2.50 23.28
N GLU A 46 -13.46 2.69 23.58
CA GLU A 46 -14.46 1.62 23.50
C GLU A 46 -14.64 1.16 22.05
N ASP A 47 -14.73 2.08 21.09
CA ASP A 47 -14.81 1.74 19.67
C ASP A 47 -13.52 1.10 19.16
N ALA A 48 -12.36 1.55 19.65
CA ALA A 48 -11.08 0.92 19.32
C ALA A 48 -11.05 -0.54 19.82
N ASN A 49 -11.48 -0.81 21.04
CA ASN A 49 -11.54 -2.16 21.59
C ASN A 49 -12.51 -3.07 20.80
N ARG A 50 -13.65 -2.53 20.36
CA ARG A 50 -14.62 -3.28 19.54
C ARG A 50 -14.09 -3.65 18.15
N THR A 51 -13.20 -2.83 17.61
CA THR A 51 -12.66 -3.00 16.24
C THR A 51 -11.26 -3.61 16.21
N GLU A 52 -10.67 -3.92 17.36
CA GLU A 52 -9.31 -4.44 17.50
C GLU A 52 -9.06 -5.69 16.64
N PHE A 53 -9.97 -6.65 16.68
CA PHE A 53 -9.86 -7.88 15.89
C PHE A 53 -9.86 -7.61 14.38
N LEU A 54 -10.70 -6.67 13.94
CA LEU A 54 -10.77 -6.28 12.52
C LEU A 54 -9.50 -5.54 12.12
N ALA A 55 -9.00 -4.64 12.96
CA ALA A 55 -7.75 -3.92 12.72
C ALA A 55 -6.55 -4.88 12.65
N TYR A 56 -6.46 -5.85 13.57
CA TYR A 56 -5.43 -6.87 13.54
C TYR A 56 -5.40 -7.63 12.22
N ASN A 57 -6.55 -8.12 11.77
CA ASN A 57 -6.67 -8.83 10.49
C ASN A 57 -6.34 -7.93 9.29
N GLN A 58 -6.82 -6.69 9.29
CA GLN A 58 -6.57 -5.71 8.24
C GLN A 58 -5.07 -5.37 8.13
N GLY A 59 -4.37 -5.27 9.25
CA GLY A 59 -2.93 -5.05 9.26
C GLY A 59 -2.17 -6.16 8.52
N PHE A 60 -2.55 -7.42 8.68
CA PHE A 60 -1.93 -8.52 7.93
C PHE A 60 -2.19 -8.46 6.42
N TYR A 61 -3.37 -8.02 5.99
CA TYR A 61 -3.61 -7.76 4.56
C TYR A 61 -2.68 -6.66 4.03
N ASN A 62 -2.44 -5.61 4.80
CA ASN A 62 -1.46 -4.58 4.44
C ASN A 62 -0.04 -5.15 4.35
N LEU A 63 0.36 -6.04 5.24
CA LEU A 63 1.65 -6.74 5.17
C LEU A 63 1.78 -7.58 3.89
N PHE A 64 0.75 -8.34 3.52
CA PHE A 64 0.78 -9.18 2.31
C PHE A 64 0.90 -8.34 1.04
N LEU A 65 0.21 -7.21 0.97
CA LEU A 65 0.35 -6.25 -0.13
C LEU A 65 1.76 -5.64 -0.16
N ALA A 66 2.31 -5.29 0.99
CA ALA A 66 3.68 -4.77 1.10
C ALA A 66 4.72 -5.77 0.59
N ILE A 67 4.58 -7.06 0.97
CA ILE A 67 5.44 -8.14 0.47
C ILE A 67 5.32 -8.25 -1.06
N GLY A 68 4.11 -8.26 -1.60
CA GLY A 68 3.88 -8.32 -3.04
C GLY A 68 4.54 -7.17 -3.79
N ALA A 69 4.38 -5.93 -3.31
CA ALA A 69 4.98 -4.75 -3.91
C ALA A 69 6.52 -4.76 -3.82
N ALA A 70 7.08 -5.18 -2.68
CA ALA A 70 8.52 -5.29 -2.49
C ALA A 70 9.13 -6.36 -3.39
N LEU A 71 8.53 -7.55 -3.47
CA LEU A 71 8.98 -8.62 -4.36
C LEU A 71 8.89 -8.17 -5.83
N GLY A 72 7.80 -7.50 -6.22
CA GLY A 72 7.66 -6.94 -7.55
C GLY A 72 8.77 -5.96 -7.89
N ALA A 73 9.13 -5.08 -6.96
CA ALA A 73 10.23 -4.13 -7.14
C ALA A 73 11.62 -4.79 -7.23
N LEU A 74 11.82 -5.94 -6.58
CA LEU A 74 13.12 -6.63 -6.53
C LEU A 74 13.34 -7.61 -7.69
N PHE A 75 12.27 -8.24 -8.18
CA PHE A 75 12.37 -9.31 -9.19
C PHE A 75 12.68 -8.86 -10.61
N HIS A 76 12.84 -7.55 -10.86
CA HIS A 76 13.11 -7.04 -12.20
C HIS A 76 14.36 -7.64 -12.86
N PHE A 77 15.36 -8.03 -12.05
CA PHE A 77 16.62 -8.56 -12.55
C PHE A 77 16.55 -10.06 -12.89
N GLU A 78 15.60 -10.78 -12.29
CA GLU A 78 15.49 -12.23 -12.41
C GLU A 78 14.32 -12.69 -13.28
N ASN A 79 13.15 -12.06 -13.09
CA ASN A 79 11.93 -12.41 -13.80
C ASN A 79 11.03 -11.17 -14.01
N THR A 80 11.14 -10.57 -15.18
CA THR A 80 10.42 -9.35 -15.55
C THR A 80 8.89 -9.54 -15.53
N VAL A 81 8.38 -10.69 -15.93
CA VAL A 81 6.93 -10.97 -15.92
C VAL A 81 6.41 -11.02 -14.50
N ALA A 82 7.11 -11.74 -13.62
CA ALA A 82 6.74 -11.81 -12.20
C ALA A 82 6.83 -10.43 -11.53
N ALA A 83 7.88 -9.65 -11.83
CA ALA A 83 8.07 -8.30 -11.32
C ALA A 83 6.89 -7.38 -11.68
N PHE A 84 6.53 -7.31 -12.96
CA PHE A 84 5.42 -6.47 -13.41
C PHE A 84 4.08 -6.93 -12.83
N THR A 85 3.83 -8.25 -12.84
CA THR A 85 2.58 -8.81 -12.31
C THR A 85 2.41 -8.47 -10.83
N LEU A 86 3.44 -8.70 -10.01
CA LEU A 86 3.39 -8.42 -8.57
C LEU A 86 3.26 -6.93 -8.28
N THR A 87 4.06 -6.09 -8.96
CA THR A 87 3.98 -4.63 -8.78
C THR A 87 2.60 -4.10 -9.15
N LEU A 88 2.10 -4.45 -10.33
CA LEU A 88 0.80 -3.95 -10.79
C LEU A 88 -0.34 -4.48 -9.93
N PHE A 89 -0.33 -5.76 -9.56
CA PHE A 89 -1.39 -6.34 -8.72
C PHE A 89 -1.39 -5.72 -7.31
N ALA A 90 -0.24 -5.71 -6.63
CA ALA A 90 -0.16 -5.20 -5.26
C ALA A 90 -0.44 -3.70 -5.19
N CYS A 91 0.22 -2.89 -6.03
CA CYS A 91 0.05 -1.45 -6.01
C CYS A 91 -1.34 -1.01 -6.50
N SER A 92 -1.94 -1.68 -7.49
CA SER A 92 -3.33 -1.39 -7.87
C SER A 92 -4.32 -1.74 -6.77
N SER A 93 -4.10 -2.84 -6.04
CA SER A 93 -4.92 -3.20 -4.87
C SER A 93 -4.84 -2.14 -3.77
N MET A 94 -3.64 -1.60 -3.50
CA MET A 94 -3.44 -0.50 -2.54
C MET A 94 -4.19 0.78 -2.98
N VAL A 95 -4.12 1.14 -4.26
CA VAL A 95 -4.86 2.30 -4.82
C VAL A 95 -6.35 2.12 -4.66
N LEU A 96 -6.88 0.95 -5.04
CA LEU A 96 -8.31 0.66 -4.90
C LEU A 96 -8.76 0.68 -3.44
N ALA A 97 -7.96 0.15 -2.51
CA ALA A 97 -8.24 0.23 -1.08
C ALA A 97 -8.29 1.69 -0.59
N ALA A 98 -7.39 2.55 -1.05
CA ALA A 98 -7.41 3.98 -0.74
C ALA A 98 -8.66 4.68 -1.28
N VAL A 99 -9.12 4.33 -2.48
CA VAL A 99 -10.38 4.84 -3.06
C VAL A 99 -11.56 4.38 -2.21
N VAL A 100 -11.64 3.10 -1.86
CA VAL A 100 -12.70 2.56 -0.98
C VAL A 100 -12.72 3.29 0.36
N LEU A 101 -11.55 3.56 0.96
CA LEU A 101 -11.45 4.29 2.23
C LEU A 101 -12.08 5.68 2.13
N VAL A 102 -11.78 6.44 1.08
CA VAL A 102 -12.36 7.79 0.89
C VAL A 102 -13.86 7.74 0.63
N THR A 103 -14.33 6.77 -0.15
CA THR A 103 -15.77 6.63 -0.43
C THR A 103 -16.56 6.25 0.81
N ALA A 104 -15.98 5.41 1.68
CA ALA A 104 -16.61 5.01 2.94
C ALA A 104 -16.52 6.11 4.01
N SER A 105 -15.44 6.89 4.04
CA SER A 105 -15.19 7.95 5.02
C SER A 105 -14.44 9.12 4.38
N PRO A 106 -15.15 10.15 3.87
CA PRO A 106 -14.52 11.33 3.26
C PRO A 106 -13.54 12.07 4.18
N SER A 107 -13.71 11.98 5.49
CA SER A 107 -12.78 12.53 6.49
C SER A 107 -11.40 11.83 6.49
N SER A 108 -11.29 10.65 5.89
CA SER A 108 -10.06 9.86 5.77
C SER A 108 -9.23 10.21 4.52
N LEU A 109 -9.49 11.36 3.88
CA LEU A 109 -8.77 11.77 2.67
C LEU A 109 -7.25 11.81 2.88
N ARG A 110 -6.78 12.37 3.99
CA ARG A 110 -5.33 12.46 4.27
C ARG A 110 -4.67 11.10 4.41
N PRO A 111 -5.14 10.16 5.24
CA PRO A 111 -4.62 8.79 5.26
C PRO A 111 -4.69 8.10 3.90
N ALA A 112 -5.79 8.26 3.17
CA ALA A 112 -5.96 7.66 1.85
C ALA A 112 -4.94 8.18 0.83
N LEU A 113 -4.60 9.47 0.84
CA LEU A 113 -3.56 10.03 -0.02
C LEU A 113 -2.17 9.49 0.34
N ILE A 114 -1.85 9.39 1.63
CA ILE A 114 -0.56 8.87 2.08
C ILE A 114 -0.34 7.44 1.60
N GLN A 115 -1.36 6.58 1.70
CA GLN A 115 -1.24 5.17 1.29
C GLN A 115 -1.51 4.93 -0.20
N GLY A 116 -2.22 5.82 -0.89
CA GLY A 116 -2.67 5.63 -2.27
C GLY A 116 -1.77 6.29 -3.33
N VAL A 117 -1.15 7.44 -3.02
CA VAL A 117 -0.35 8.19 -4.00
C VAL A 117 0.93 7.45 -4.40
N PRO A 118 1.75 6.91 -3.48
CA PRO A 118 2.94 6.16 -3.88
C PRO A 118 2.64 4.93 -4.76
N PRO A 119 1.67 4.05 -4.41
CA PRO A 119 1.37 2.92 -5.29
C PRO A 119 0.76 3.35 -6.63
N LEU A 120 0.01 4.47 -6.69
CA LEU A 120 -0.47 5.01 -7.96
C LEU A 120 0.70 5.45 -8.86
N ALA A 121 1.69 6.14 -8.30
CA ALA A 121 2.90 6.52 -9.01
C ALA A 121 3.68 5.27 -9.50
N ALA A 122 3.73 4.21 -8.68
CA ALA A 122 4.34 2.95 -9.06
C ALA A 122 3.62 2.30 -10.27
N VAL A 123 2.28 2.24 -10.24
CA VAL A 123 1.47 1.68 -11.35
C VAL A 123 1.70 2.47 -12.63
N ILE A 124 1.54 3.80 -12.58
CA ILE A 124 1.69 4.66 -13.78
C ILE A 124 3.09 4.50 -14.36
N SER A 125 4.14 4.61 -13.54
CA SER A 125 5.53 4.52 -14.02
C SER A 125 5.84 3.13 -14.58
N THR A 126 5.34 2.06 -13.97
CA THR A 126 5.53 0.69 -14.47
C THR A 126 4.84 0.50 -15.82
N VAL A 127 3.58 0.96 -15.97
CA VAL A 127 2.83 0.86 -17.24
C VAL A 127 3.53 1.66 -18.34
N VAL A 128 3.94 2.90 -18.07
CA VAL A 128 4.70 3.72 -19.03
C VAL A 128 6.01 3.01 -19.43
N GLY A 129 6.69 2.40 -18.47
CA GLY A 129 7.91 1.65 -18.72
C GLY A 129 7.70 0.42 -19.59
N ILE A 130 6.61 -0.34 -19.37
CA ILE A 130 6.25 -1.51 -20.19
C ILE A 130 5.97 -1.08 -21.64
N LEU A 131 5.19 -0.01 -21.82
CA LEU A 131 4.83 0.51 -23.14
C LEU A 131 6.03 1.09 -23.91
N ALA A 132 7.11 1.44 -23.22
CA ALA A 132 8.35 1.95 -23.81
C ALA A 132 9.36 0.85 -24.17
N ILE A 133 9.05 -0.41 -23.91
CA ILE A 133 9.87 -1.56 -24.36
C ILE A 133 9.53 -1.84 -25.83
N PRO A 134 10.53 -1.80 -26.72
CA PRO A 134 10.32 -2.03 -28.16
C PRO A 134 9.91 -3.48 -28.45
#